data_dbe6496824c9289b74abadbb70897893
#
_entry.id   dbe6496824c9289b74abadbb70897893
#
_cell.length_a   1.000
_cell.length_b   1.000
_cell.length_c   1.000
_cell.angle_alpha   90.00
_cell.angle_beta   90.00
_cell.angle_gamma   90.00
#
_symmetry.space_group_name_H-M   'P 1'
#
loop_
_entity.id
_entity.type
_entity.pdbx_description
1 polymer ?
#
loop_
_entity_poly.entity_id
_entity_poly.type
_entity_poly.pdbx_seq_one_letter_code
_entity_poly.pdbx_strand_id
1 'polypeptide(L)'
;AFGNDGMYMEKFIEEPRHIEIQIAADQFGNVCHLSERDCSIQRRHQKLVEETPSPFMTTDLRTKMGKAAKKAAKAVKYEGVGTVEFLVDKFRNFYFMEMNTRIQVEHTITEEVINHDLIKEQVKIAFGEKISGKDYFPQMHSIQCRINAEDPHKNFIPSPGKITNYHSPGGHGIRIDTHVYASYIIPPYYDSLISKLITVAQTREEAIQKMKRALDEYIIEGVKTTIPFHQQLLENEKFIKGDFTTKFMDDFEIKS
;
A
#
# COMPACT_ATOMS: atom_id res chain seq x y z
N ALA A 1 32.08 -10.41 -4.83
CA ALA A 1 30.95 -11.26 -4.45
C ALA A 1 29.94 -11.42 -5.60
N PHE A 2 29.81 -10.41 -6.49
CA PHE A 2 28.78 -10.39 -7.53
C PHE A 2 29.33 -10.57 -8.96
N GLY A 3 30.63 -10.84 -9.13
CA GLY A 3 31.25 -11.01 -10.44
C GLY A 3 31.29 -9.76 -11.33
N ASN A 4 30.90 -8.61 -10.75
CA ASN A 4 30.93 -7.30 -11.40
C ASN A 4 31.42 -6.27 -10.37
N ASP A 5 32.40 -5.46 -10.76
CA ASP A 5 33.02 -4.39 -9.95
C ASP A 5 32.42 -3.00 -10.24
N GLY A 6 31.41 -2.91 -11.11
CA GLY A 6 30.70 -1.69 -11.44
C GLY A 6 30.05 -1.09 -10.18
N MET A 7 30.28 0.19 -9.94
CA MET A 7 29.73 0.97 -8.84
C MET A 7 28.86 2.11 -9.36
N TYR A 8 27.82 2.46 -8.65
CA TYR A 8 27.04 3.67 -8.90
C TYR A 8 26.82 4.43 -7.59
N MET A 9 26.50 5.71 -7.71
CA MET A 9 26.26 6.59 -6.57
C MET A 9 24.91 7.26 -6.73
N GLU A 10 24.12 7.22 -5.66
CA GLU A 10 22.81 7.87 -5.61
C GLU A 10 22.77 8.90 -4.48
N LYS A 11 21.88 9.90 -4.63
CA LYS A 11 21.61 10.85 -3.56
C LYS A 11 20.90 10.15 -2.41
N PHE A 12 21.48 10.18 -1.22
CA PHE A 12 20.82 9.72 -0.02
C PHE A 12 19.74 10.74 0.42
N ILE A 13 18.52 10.28 0.60
CA ILE A 13 17.40 11.08 1.12
C ILE A 13 17.19 10.69 2.57
N GLU A 14 17.40 11.65 3.47
CA GLU A 14 17.24 11.44 4.91
C GLU A 14 15.76 11.38 5.29
N GLU A 15 15.36 10.35 6.04
CA GLU A 15 14.02 10.19 6.61
C GLU A 15 12.87 10.46 5.62
N PRO A 16 12.91 9.86 4.43
CA PRO A 16 11.90 10.14 3.43
C PRO A 16 10.58 9.46 3.77
N ARG A 17 9.51 9.97 3.14
CA ARG A 17 8.30 9.19 2.92
C ARG A 17 8.38 8.45 1.59
N HIS A 18 7.80 7.28 1.57
CA HIS A 18 7.59 6.52 0.34
C HIS A 18 6.17 6.82 -0.16
N ILE A 19 6.09 7.68 -1.14
CA ILE A 19 4.82 8.09 -1.77
C ILE A 19 4.82 7.62 -3.21
N GLU A 20 3.72 7.03 -3.63
CA GLU A 20 3.57 6.51 -4.97
C GLU A 20 2.33 7.06 -5.66
N ILE A 21 2.37 7.20 -6.98
CA ILE A 21 1.26 7.69 -7.80
C ILE A 21 0.74 6.56 -8.67
N GLN A 22 -0.53 6.19 -8.49
CA GLN A 22 -1.22 5.26 -9.38
C GLN A 22 -1.48 5.94 -10.72
N ILE A 23 -1.17 5.25 -11.82
CA ILE A 23 -1.46 5.71 -13.18
C ILE A 23 -2.28 4.68 -13.95
N ALA A 24 -3.00 5.17 -14.95
CA ALA A 24 -3.59 4.38 -16.03
C ALA A 24 -3.26 5.04 -17.37
N ALA A 25 -2.95 4.24 -18.37
CA ALA A 25 -2.60 4.71 -19.71
C ALA A 25 -3.14 3.74 -20.77
N ASP A 26 -3.63 4.29 -21.89
CA ASP A 26 -4.13 3.50 -23.01
C ASP A 26 -3.25 3.62 -24.26
N GLN A 27 -3.49 2.74 -25.24
CA GLN A 27 -2.78 2.73 -26.51
C GLN A 27 -2.98 3.98 -27.37
N PHE A 28 -3.93 4.85 -27.02
CA PHE A 28 -4.25 6.08 -27.73
C PHE A 28 -3.50 7.31 -27.18
N GLY A 29 -2.64 7.10 -26.17
CA GLY A 29 -1.84 8.13 -25.55
C GLY A 29 -2.54 8.91 -24.45
N ASN A 30 -3.75 8.49 -24.04
CA ASN A 30 -4.38 9.05 -22.85
C ASN A 30 -3.66 8.50 -21.60
N VAL A 31 -3.31 9.38 -20.68
CA VAL A 31 -2.68 9.04 -19.40
C VAL A 31 -3.32 9.86 -18.31
N CYS A 32 -3.78 9.22 -17.25
CA CYS A 32 -4.26 9.87 -16.03
C CYS A 32 -3.54 9.35 -14.79
N HIS A 33 -3.53 10.16 -13.73
CA HIS A 33 -3.18 9.69 -12.40
C HIS A 33 -4.44 9.45 -11.56
N LEU A 34 -4.35 8.48 -10.66
CA LEU A 34 -5.44 8.09 -9.79
C LEU A 34 -5.07 8.33 -8.32
N SER A 35 -4.46 9.50 -8.05
CA SER A 35 -3.98 9.94 -6.75
C SER A 35 -2.77 9.15 -6.23
N GLU A 36 -2.38 9.44 -4.99
CA GLU A 36 -1.23 8.85 -4.32
C GLU A 36 -1.64 7.82 -3.28
N ARG A 37 -0.64 7.02 -2.89
CA ARG A 37 -0.63 6.20 -1.67
C ARG A 37 0.63 6.51 -0.86
N ASP A 38 0.52 6.49 0.45
CA ASP A 38 1.65 6.54 1.38
C ASP A 38 1.98 5.10 1.80
N CYS A 39 3.18 4.66 1.49
CA CYS A 39 3.69 3.32 1.76
C CYS A 39 4.91 3.36 2.68
N SER A 40 5.01 4.37 3.53
CA SER A 40 6.19 4.59 4.39
C SER A 40 6.33 3.56 5.51
N ILE A 41 5.22 2.95 5.97
CA ILE A 41 5.28 1.90 7.00
C ILE A 41 5.71 0.59 6.36
N GLN A 42 6.99 0.31 6.45
CA GLN A 42 7.61 -0.86 5.81
C GLN A 42 8.73 -1.42 6.67
N ARG A 43 8.98 -2.71 6.51
CA ARG A 43 10.08 -3.42 7.17
C ARG A 43 10.93 -4.12 6.13
N ARG A 44 12.24 -3.85 6.12
CA ARG A 44 13.18 -4.41 5.12
C ARG A 44 12.68 -4.23 3.68
N HIS A 45 12.16 -3.04 3.38
CA HIS A 45 11.56 -2.65 2.09
C HIS A 45 10.27 -3.41 1.71
N GLN A 46 9.65 -4.14 2.65
CA GLN A 46 8.33 -4.73 2.47
C GLN A 46 7.28 -3.85 3.14
N LYS A 47 6.33 -3.37 2.37
CA LYS A 47 5.21 -2.54 2.84
C LYS A 47 4.35 -3.36 3.81
N LEU A 48 3.96 -2.77 4.94
CA LEU A 48 3.12 -3.40 5.97
C LEU A 48 1.76 -2.72 6.09
N VAL A 49 1.76 -1.37 5.98
CA VAL A 49 0.55 -0.55 5.99
C VAL A 49 0.65 0.49 4.91
N GLU A 50 -0.43 0.67 4.18
CA GLU A 50 -0.58 1.69 3.16
C GLU A 50 -1.84 2.53 3.44
N GLU A 51 -1.79 3.82 3.15
CA GLU A 51 -2.94 4.71 3.27
C GLU A 51 -3.06 5.69 2.12
N THR A 52 -4.27 6.14 1.86
CA THR A 52 -4.58 7.18 0.88
C THR A 52 -5.79 8.02 1.34
N PRO A 53 -5.73 9.36 1.23
CA PRO A 53 -4.56 10.16 0.88
C PRO A 53 -3.46 10.11 1.96
N SER A 54 -2.21 10.40 1.58
CA SER A 54 -1.13 10.54 2.55
C SER A 54 -1.39 11.72 3.49
N PRO A 55 -1.22 11.57 4.82
CA PRO A 55 -1.34 12.68 5.77
C PRO A 55 -0.30 13.79 5.57
N PHE A 56 0.77 13.49 4.85
CA PHE A 56 1.84 14.45 4.52
C PHE A 56 1.56 15.25 3.24
N MET A 57 0.63 14.78 2.41
CA MET A 57 0.39 15.32 1.08
C MET A 57 -0.37 16.67 1.13
N THR A 58 0.05 17.61 0.29
CA THR A 58 -0.71 18.82 -0.02
C THR A 58 -1.27 18.73 -1.45
N THR A 59 -2.30 19.53 -1.75
CA THR A 59 -2.88 19.61 -3.10
C THR A 59 -1.85 20.00 -4.17
N ASP A 60 -0.94 20.93 -3.84
CA ASP A 60 0.14 21.36 -4.74
C ASP A 60 1.13 20.22 -5.01
N LEU A 61 1.58 19.52 -3.95
CA LEU A 61 2.51 18.39 -4.06
C LEU A 61 1.89 17.27 -4.89
N ARG A 62 0.62 16.89 -4.61
CA ARG A 62 -0.13 15.88 -5.37
C ARG A 62 -0.19 16.24 -6.86
N THR A 63 -0.48 17.49 -7.15
CA THR A 63 -0.53 17.97 -8.54
C THR A 63 0.82 17.87 -9.25
N LYS A 64 1.90 18.25 -8.56
CA LYS A 64 3.26 18.17 -9.12
C LYS A 64 3.70 16.72 -9.33
N MET A 65 3.50 15.87 -8.35
CA MET A 65 3.85 14.45 -8.44
C MET A 65 3.00 13.72 -9.50
N GLY A 66 1.70 13.99 -9.57
CA GLY A 66 0.81 13.45 -10.60
C GLY A 66 1.24 13.84 -12.01
N LYS A 67 1.65 15.10 -12.22
CA LYS A 67 2.23 15.54 -13.50
C LYS A 67 3.54 14.82 -13.83
N ALA A 68 4.42 14.64 -12.85
CA ALA A 68 5.68 13.91 -13.03
C ALA A 68 5.43 12.44 -13.40
N ALA A 69 4.53 11.76 -12.70
CA ALA A 69 4.15 10.38 -12.97
C ALA A 69 3.56 10.21 -14.39
N LYS A 70 2.65 11.10 -14.79
CA LYS A 70 2.11 11.09 -16.17
C LYS A 70 3.19 11.36 -17.22
N LYS A 71 4.16 12.22 -16.94
CA LYS A 71 5.29 12.47 -17.83
C LYS A 71 6.16 11.23 -17.99
N ALA A 72 6.45 10.53 -16.90
CA ALA A 72 7.20 9.26 -16.93
C ALA A 72 6.48 8.21 -17.79
N ALA A 73 5.20 7.97 -17.54
CA ALA A 73 4.40 7.02 -18.31
C ALA A 73 4.34 7.35 -19.81
N LYS A 74 4.16 8.63 -20.17
CA LYS A 74 4.15 9.08 -21.56
C LYS A 74 5.50 8.88 -22.24
N ALA A 75 6.60 9.11 -21.53
CA ALA A 75 7.95 8.98 -22.10
C ALA A 75 8.27 7.55 -22.55
N VAL A 76 7.71 6.54 -21.85
CA VAL A 76 7.88 5.13 -22.18
C VAL A 76 6.71 4.54 -22.96
N LYS A 77 5.73 5.37 -23.36
CA LYS A 77 4.50 4.95 -24.06
C LYS A 77 3.80 3.80 -23.31
N TYR A 78 3.65 3.99 -22.02
CA TYR A 78 3.07 2.97 -21.15
C TYR A 78 1.62 2.68 -21.50
N GLU A 79 1.23 1.40 -21.42
CA GLU A 79 -0.14 0.92 -21.57
C GLU A 79 -0.50 0.01 -20.40
N GLY A 80 -1.65 0.21 -19.79
CA GLY A 80 -2.13 -0.52 -18.61
C GLY A 80 -2.26 0.34 -17.37
N VAL A 81 -2.44 -0.32 -16.22
CA VAL A 81 -2.37 0.30 -14.90
C VAL A 81 -0.99 0.06 -14.29
N GLY A 82 -0.37 1.10 -13.76
CA GLY A 82 0.97 1.02 -13.18
C GLY A 82 1.15 2.05 -12.07
N THR A 83 2.30 2.05 -11.46
CA THR A 83 2.60 2.93 -10.33
C THR A 83 3.97 3.55 -10.49
N VAL A 84 4.07 4.85 -10.21
CA VAL A 84 5.35 5.56 -10.16
C VAL A 84 5.67 5.86 -8.70
N GLU A 85 6.79 5.35 -8.21
CA GLU A 85 7.23 5.48 -6.82
C GLU A 85 8.22 6.63 -6.65
N PHE A 86 8.08 7.35 -5.54
CA PHE A 86 8.90 8.50 -5.18
C PHE A 86 9.33 8.43 -3.72
N LEU A 87 10.51 8.98 -3.43
CA LEU A 87 10.89 9.40 -2.08
C LEU A 87 10.58 10.89 -1.92
N VAL A 88 9.93 11.23 -0.82
CA VAL A 88 9.57 12.63 -0.51
C VAL A 88 10.25 13.03 0.78
N ASP A 89 11.12 14.07 0.73
CA ASP A 89 11.83 14.56 1.90
C ASP A 89 10.94 15.43 2.81
N LYS A 90 11.45 15.79 3.99
CA LYS A 90 10.75 16.64 4.97
C LYS A 90 10.41 18.06 4.46
N PHE A 91 11.06 18.51 3.39
CA PHE A 91 10.81 19.80 2.73
C PHE A 91 9.80 19.69 1.58
N ARG A 92 9.21 18.48 1.38
CA ARG A 92 8.30 18.14 0.28
C ARG A 92 8.94 18.21 -1.11
N ASN A 93 10.27 18.06 -1.21
CA ASN A 93 10.90 17.72 -2.48
C ASN A 93 10.68 16.23 -2.74
N PHE A 94 10.38 15.88 -3.98
CA PHE A 94 10.18 14.48 -4.37
C PHE A 94 11.20 14.04 -5.40
N TYR A 95 11.61 12.81 -5.30
CA TYR A 95 12.63 12.17 -6.11
C TYR A 95 12.06 10.89 -6.70
N PHE A 96 12.15 10.75 -8.02
CA PHE A 96 11.74 9.52 -8.70
C PHE A 96 12.58 8.35 -8.23
N MET A 97 11.95 7.25 -7.96
CA MET A 97 12.61 6.00 -7.56
C MET A 97 12.50 4.96 -8.65
N GLU A 98 11.29 4.51 -8.95
CA GLU A 98 11.02 3.52 -9.99
C GLU A 98 9.60 3.61 -10.54
N MET A 99 9.35 2.85 -11.60
CA MET A 99 8.01 2.62 -12.13
C MET A 99 7.69 1.13 -12.12
N ASN A 100 6.62 0.75 -11.43
CA ASN A 100 6.10 -0.59 -11.46
C ASN A 100 5.07 -0.72 -12.59
N THR A 101 5.42 -1.51 -13.61
CA THR A 101 4.61 -1.72 -14.80
C THR A 101 3.60 -2.85 -14.64
N ARG A 102 2.92 -2.88 -13.51
CA ARG A 102 1.93 -3.88 -13.10
C ARG A 102 1.01 -3.31 -12.04
N ILE A 103 -0.10 -4.01 -11.79
CA ILE A 103 -0.90 -3.75 -10.59
C ILE A 103 -0.09 -4.09 -9.33
N GLN A 104 -0.30 -3.34 -8.25
CA GLN A 104 0.33 -3.57 -6.95
C GLN A 104 -0.67 -4.09 -5.93
N VAL A 105 -0.18 -4.66 -4.82
CA VAL A 105 -1.00 -5.22 -3.74
C VAL A 105 -1.95 -4.17 -3.17
N GLU A 106 -1.45 -2.95 -3.01
CA GLU A 106 -2.10 -1.81 -2.37
C GLU A 106 -3.06 -1.01 -3.28
N HIS A 107 -3.31 -1.47 -4.52
CA HIS A 107 -4.26 -0.82 -5.44
C HIS A 107 -5.66 -0.64 -4.84
N THR A 108 -6.04 -1.54 -3.95
CA THR A 108 -7.37 -1.59 -3.33
C THR A 108 -7.74 -0.32 -2.59
N ILE A 109 -6.79 0.31 -1.86
CA ILE A 109 -7.10 1.59 -1.17
C ILE A 109 -7.37 2.72 -2.16
N THR A 110 -6.72 2.72 -3.32
CA THR A 110 -7.02 3.69 -4.37
C THR A 110 -8.43 3.47 -4.90
N GLU A 111 -8.82 2.22 -5.19
CA GLU A 111 -10.17 1.89 -5.64
C GLU A 111 -11.25 2.42 -4.71
N GLU A 112 -11.06 2.24 -3.38
CA GLU A 112 -12.00 2.67 -2.37
C GLU A 112 -12.17 4.21 -2.32
N VAL A 113 -11.08 4.98 -2.43
CA VAL A 113 -11.19 6.44 -2.27
C VAL A 113 -11.61 7.19 -3.53
N ILE A 114 -11.47 6.56 -4.72
CA ILE A 114 -11.88 7.17 -5.99
C ILE A 114 -13.11 6.48 -6.60
N ASN A 115 -13.63 5.42 -5.96
CA ASN A 115 -14.73 4.59 -6.45
C ASN A 115 -14.52 4.13 -7.90
N HIS A 116 -13.38 3.50 -8.17
CA HIS A 116 -12.99 3.05 -9.50
C HIS A 116 -12.28 1.70 -9.47
N ASP A 117 -12.77 0.72 -10.21
CA ASP A 117 -12.22 -0.64 -10.29
C ASP A 117 -11.01 -0.67 -11.23
N LEU A 118 -9.82 -0.74 -10.65
CA LEU A 118 -8.54 -0.73 -11.39
C LEU A 118 -8.29 -2.03 -12.16
N ILE A 119 -8.75 -3.16 -11.64
CA ILE A 119 -8.61 -4.46 -12.33
C ILE A 119 -9.48 -4.46 -13.58
N LYS A 120 -10.71 -3.98 -13.47
CA LYS A 120 -11.60 -3.81 -14.62
C LYS A 120 -11.02 -2.84 -15.64
N GLU A 121 -10.45 -1.73 -15.19
CA GLU A 121 -9.80 -0.75 -16.06
C GLU A 121 -8.60 -1.37 -16.80
N GLN A 122 -7.77 -2.15 -16.11
CA GLN A 122 -6.65 -2.89 -16.72
C GLN A 122 -7.13 -3.82 -17.84
N VAL A 123 -8.22 -4.57 -17.60
CA VAL A 123 -8.80 -5.47 -18.58
C VAL A 123 -9.32 -4.69 -19.79
N LYS A 124 -10.02 -3.58 -19.58
CA LYS A 124 -10.54 -2.71 -20.65
C LYS A 124 -9.40 -2.14 -21.52
N ILE A 125 -8.34 -1.64 -20.89
CA ILE A 125 -7.16 -1.13 -21.61
C ILE A 125 -6.56 -2.24 -22.47
N ALA A 126 -6.38 -3.44 -21.92
CA ALA A 126 -5.84 -4.57 -22.64
C ALA A 126 -6.75 -5.03 -23.82
N PHE A 127 -8.06 -4.79 -23.70
CA PHE A 127 -9.04 -5.05 -24.76
C PHE A 127 -9.09 -3.94 -25.84
N GLY A 128 -8.31 -2.86 -25.65
CA GLY A 128 -8.21 -1.75 -26.59
C GLY A 128 -9.24 -0.63 -26.37
N GLU A 129 -9.86 -0.57 -25.20
CA GLU A 129 -10.76 0.53 -24.85
C GLU A 129 -9.98 1.79 -24.44
N LYS A 130 -10.58 2.96 -24.72
CA LYS A 130 -10.03 4.25 -24.29
C LYS A 130 -10.38 4.51 -22.83
N ILE A 131 -9.39 4.99 -22.06
CA ILE A 131 -9.65 5.53 -20.73
C ILE A 131 -10.18 6.97 -20.80
N SER A 132 -10.75 7.46 -19.69
CA SER A 132 -11.28 8.85 -19.65
C SER A 132 -10.18 9.90 -19.82
N GLY A 133 -8.94 9.59 -19.45
CA GLY A 133 -7.81 10.53 -19.43
C GLY A 133 -7.93 11.64 -18.37
N LYS A 134 -8.98 11.64 -17.54
CA LYS A 134 -9.17 12.59 -16.45
C LYS A 134 -8.46 12.10 -15.20
N ASP A 135 -7.80 13.03 -14.50
CA ASP A 135 -7.17 12.73 -13.22
C ASP A 135 -8.22 12.51 -12.12
N TYR A 136 -7.92 11.56 -11.21
CA TYR A 136 -8.78 11.24 -10.07
C TYR A 136 -8.18 11.78 -8.78
N PHE A 137 -9.05 12.16 -7.86
CA PHE A 137 -8.66 12.69 -6.55
C PHE A 137 -9.44 11.94 -5.45
N PRO A 138 -8.81 11.67 -4.29
CA PRO A 138 -9.47 10.94 -3.22
C PRO A 138 -10.63 11.76 -2.65
N GLN A 139 -11.76 11.10 -2.44
CA GLN A 139 -12.97 11.67 -1.84
C GLN A 139 -13.18 11.18 -0.41
N MET A 140 -12.46 10.16 -0.01
CA MET A 140 -12.51 9.50 1.28
C MET A 140 -11.09 9.22 1.76
N HIS A 141 -10.94 8.59 2.92
CA HIS A 141 -9.68 8.08 3.42
C HIS A 141 -9.74 6.55 3.54
N SER A 142 -8.70 5.86 3.07
CA SER A 142 -8.60 4.41 3.16
C SER A 142 -7.25 3.99 3.71
N ILE A 143 -7.26 2.95 4.54
CA ILE A 143 -6.07 2.31 5.13
C ILE A 143 -6.11 0.83 4.81
N GLN A 144 -4.98 0.26 4.42
CA GLN A 144 -4.77 -1.17 4.24
C GLN A 144 -3.74 -1.67 5.23
N CYS A 145 -4.04 -2.77 5.91
CA CYS A 145 -3.09 -3.56 6.68
C CYS A 145 -2.82 -4.88 5.96
N ARG A 146 -1.54 -5.19 5.72
CA ARG A 146 -1.15 -6.50 5.19
C ARG A 146 -1.13 -7.52 6.31
N ILE A 147 -2.04 -8.48 6.24
CA ILE A 147 -2.07 -9.58 7.20
C ILE A 147 -1.20 -10.71 6.66
N ASN A 148 -0.04 -10.84 7.24
CA ASN A 148 0.96 -11.84 6.88
C ASN A 148 0.97 -12.98 7.92
N ALA A 149 1.22 -14.20 7.45
CA ALA A 149 1.49 -15.35 8.31
C ALA A 149 2.93 -15.27 8.85
N GLU A 150 3.16 -14.37 9.80
CA GLU A 150 4.45 -14.05 10.41
C GLU A 150 4.28 -13.81 11.91
N ASP A 151 5.32 -14.14 12.70
CA ASP A 151 5.36 -13.88 14.14
C ASP A 151 6.06 -12.53 14.41
N PRO A 152 5.31 -11.45 14.69
CA PRO A 152 5.91 -10.14 14.92
C PRO A 152 6.77 -10.09 16.20
N HIS A 153 6.50 -10.93 17.21
CA HIS A 153 7.30 -11.02 18.43
C HIS A 153 8.63 -11.76 18.22
N LYS A 154 8.76 -12.48 17.10
CA LYS A 154 10.00 -13.18 16.70
C LYS A 154 10.58 -12.59 15.42
N ASN A 155 10.68 -11.25 15.37
CA ASN A 155 11.30 -10.55 14.24
C ASN A 155 10.65 -10.90 12.88
N PHE A 156 9.32 -11.08 12.87
CA PHE A 156 8.53 -11.38 11.68
C PHE A 156 8.98 -12.65 10.94
N ILE A 157 9.38 -13.69 11.67
CA ILE A 157 9.67 -14.97 11.01
C ILE A 157 8.38 -15.55 10.41
N PRO A 158 8.44 -16.17 9.22
CA PRO A 158 7.29 -16.83 8.62
C PRO A 158 6.67 -17.88 9.54
N SER A 159 5.36 -17.97 9.54
CA SER A 159 4.57 -18.93 10.32
C SER A 159 3.66 -19.75 9.39
N PRO A 160 4.21 -20.63 8.54
CA PRO A 160 3.42 -21.53 7.73
C PRO A 160 2.68 -22.55 8.61
N GLY A 161 1.56 -23.08 8.13
CA GLY A 161 0.81 -24.07 8.89
C GLY A 161 -0.67 -24.09 8.55
N LYS A 162 -1.43 -24.89 9.28
CA LYS A 162 -2.87 -25.03 9.09
C LYS A 162 -3.64 -23.99 9.91
N ILE A 163 -4.52 -23.25 9.26
CA ILE A 163 -5.50 -22.37 9.91
C ILE A 163 -6.56 -23.25 10.57
N THR A 164 -6.68 -23.18 11.88
CA THR A 164 -7.65 -23.97 12.67
C THR A 164 -8.98 -23.26 12.83
N ASN A 165 -8.94 -21.93 12.99
CA ASN A 165 -10.14 -21.10 13.08
C ASN A 165 -9.95 -19.83 12.23
N TYR A 166 -11.02 -19.39 11.57
CA TYR A 166 -11.02 -18.20 10.70
C TYR A 166 -12.36 -17.48 10.83
N HIS A 167 -12.31 -16.23 11.26
CA HIS A 167 -13.45 -15.31 11.27
C HIS A 167 -13.01 -13.95 10.72
N SER A 168 -13.62 -13.53 9.62
CA SER A 168 -13.32 -12.24 8.98
C SER A 168 -14.23 -11.14 9.51
N PRO A 169 -13.71 -9.93 9.80
CA PRO A 169 -14.54 -8.80 10.16
C PRO A 169 -15.40 -8.35 8.97
N GLY A 170 -16.46 -7.60 9.28
CA GLY A 170 -17.38 -7.10 8.27
C GLY A 170 -17.99 -5.75 8.63
N GLY A 171 -18.98 -5.33 7.85
CA GLY A 171 -19.72 -4.09 8.05
C GLY A 171 -19.30 -2.98 7.09
N HIS A 172 -19.96 -1.82 7.24
CA HIS A 172 -19.79 -0.69 6.32
C HIS A 172 -18.37 -0.13 6.34
N GLY A 173 -17.76 -0.06 5.15
CA GLY A 173 -16.40 0.45 4.97
C GLY A 173 -15.29 -0.51 5.39
N ILE A 174 -15.58 -1.82 5.43
CA ILE A 174 -14.60 -2.90 5.58
C ILE A 174 -14.58 -3.71 4.28
N ARG A 175 -13.38 -3.90 3.74
CA ARG A 175 -13.11 -4.80 2.62
C ARG A 175 -11.99 -5.76 2.98
N ILE A 176 -12.13 -7.01 2.61
CA ILE A 176 -11.10 -8.03 2.78
C ILE A 176 -10.85 -8.72 1.45
N ASP A 177 -9.61 -8.68 1.02
CA ASP A 177 -9.15 -9.48 -0.11
C ASP A 177 -8.25 -10.60 0.45
N THR A 178 -8.71 -11.84 0.37
CA THR A 178 -8.02 -13.00 0.95
C THR A 178 -8.20 -14.24 0.09
N HIS A 179 -7.26 -15.19 0.21
CA HIS A 179 -7.36 -16.51 -0.39
C HIS A 179 -7.44 -17.62 0.67
N VAL A 180 -7.35 -17.27 1.97
CA VAL A 180 -7.37 -18.25 3.06
C VAL A 180 -8.77 -18.41 3.66
N TYR A 181 -8.99 -19.54 4.29
CA TYR A 181 -10.22 -19.95 4.96
C TYR A 181 -9.94 -20.99 6.06
N ALA A 182 -10.93 -21.33 6.87
CA ALA A 182 -10.76 -22.36 7.89
C ALA A 182 -10.28 -23.69 7.27
N SER A 183 -9.27 -24.29 7.87
CA SER A 183 -8.56 -25.50 7.40
C SER A 183 -7.61 -25.30 6.21
N TYR A 184 -7.43 -24.06 5.69
CA TYR A 184 -6.41 -23.79 4.69
C TYR A 184 -5.00 -24.06 5.26
N ILE A 185 -4.11 -24.61 4.42
CA ILE A 185 -2.71 -24.85 4.78
C ILE A 185 -1.85 -23.84 4.06
N ILE A 186 -1.23 -22.94 4.84
CA ILE A 186 -0.28 -21.94 4.32
C ILE A 186 1.04 -22.65 4.01
N PRO A 187 1.46 -22.68 2.73
CA PRO A 187 2.70 -23.35 2.35
C PRO A 187 3.93 -22.48 2.70
N PRO A 188 5.10 -23.11 2.96
CA PRO A 188 6.32 -22.37 3.30
C PRO A 188 7.08 -21.81 2.08
N TYR A 189 6.57 -21.99 0.86
CA TYR A 189 7.30 -21.74 -0.39
C TYR A 189 6.95 -20.42 -1.07
N TYR A 190 5.90 -19.72 -0.59
CA TYR A 190 5.41 -18.48 -1.17
C TYR A 190 5.48 -17.34 -0.15
N ASP A 191 5.14 -16.13 -0.60
CA ASP A 191 5.00 -14.96 0.25
C ASP A 191 4.03 -15.24 1.42
N SER A 192 4.31 -14.60 2.55
CA SER A 192 3.54 -14.76 3.79
C SER A 192 2.21 -14.01 3.79
N LEU A 193 1.93 -13.16 2.80
CA LEU A 193 0.70 -12.38 2.70
C LEU A 193 -0.51 -13.31 2.51
N ILE A 194 -1.40 -13.33 3.49
CA ILE A 194 -2.60 -14.18 3.48
C ILE A 194 -3.89 -13.38 3.33
N SER A 195 -3.87 -12.10 3.68
CA SER A 195 -5.04 -11.23 3.56
C SER A 195 -4.63 -9.75 3.51
N LYS A 196 -5.44 -8.95 2.82
CA LYS A 196 -5.44 -7.50 2.92
C LYS A 196 -6.71 -7.10 3.65
N LEU A 197 -6.56 -6.42 4.78
CA LEU A 197 -7.65 -5.80 5.49
C LEU A 197 -7.67 -4.32 5.14
N ILE A 198 -8.76 -3.86 4.56
CA ILE A 198 -8.92 -2.49 4.06
C ILE A 198 -10.10 -1.83 4.76
N THR A 199 -9.92 -0.59 5.18
CA THR A 199 -10.99 0.24 5.71
C THR A 199 -11.13 1.53 4.92
N VAL A 200 -12.36 2.02 4.80
CA VAL A 200 -12.66 3.29 4.15
C VAL A 200 -13.64 4.10 5.01
N ALA A 201 -13.38 5.42 5.12
CA ALA A 201 -14.20 6.35 5.89
C ALA A 201 -14.08 7.77 5.32
N GLN A 202 -14.89 8.70 5.84
CA GLN A 202 -14.82 10.11 5.42
C GLN A 202 -13.52 10.78 5.87
N THR A 203 -13.04 10.43 7.06
CA THR A 203 -11.80 10.99 7.62
C THR A 203 -10.78 9.91 7.94
N ARG A 204 -9.53 10.31 8.14
CA ARG A 204 -8.44 9.43 8.55
C ARG A 204 -8.69 8.82 9.93
N GLU A 205 -9.17 9.63 10.85
CA GLU A 205 -9.49 9.23 12.23
C GLU A 205 -10.56 8.14 12.24
N GLU A 206 -11.63 8.30 11.47
CA GLU A 206 -12.67 7.27 11.32
C GLU A 206 -12.14 5.99 10.68
N ALA A 207 -11.26 6.10 9.66
CA ALA A 207 -10.63 4.95 9.02
C ALA A 207 -9.75 4.17 10.02
N ILE A 208 -8.99 4.87 10.87
CA ILE A 208 -8.19 4.28 11.96
C ILE A 208 -9.11 3.55 12.96
N GLN A 209 -10.21 4.18 13.41
CA GLN A 209 -11.13 3.55 14.37
C GLN A 209 -11.80 2.30 13.77
N LYS A 210 -12.19 2.35 12.50
CA LYS A 210 -12.72 1.17 11.79
C LYS A 210 -11.68 0.05 11.69
N MET A 211 -10.41 0.41 11.43
CA MET A 211 -9.34 -0.58 11.33
C MET A 211 -9.06 -1.25 12.67
N LYS A 212 -9.04 -0.49 13.77
CA LYS A 212 -8.91 -1.04 15.14
C LYS A 212 -10.00 -2.08 15.40
N ARG A 213 -11.26 -1.70 15.22
CA ARG A 213 -12.40 -2.61 15.39
C ARG A 213 -12.27 -3.85 14.49
N ALA A 214 -11.92 -3.66 13.23
CA ALA A 214 -11.82 -4.76 12.29
C ALA A 214 -10.68 -5.74 12.65
N LEU A 215 -9.56 -5.25 13.16
CA LEU A 215 -8.45 -6.08 13.64
C LEU A 215 -8.83 -6.86 14.92
N ASP A 216 -9.64 -6.28 15.81
CA ASP A 216 -10.13 -6.97 17.02
C ASP A 216 -11.11 -8.10 16.69
N GLU A 217 -11.89 -7.92 15.61
CA GLU A 217 -12.83 -8.96 15.13
C GLU A 217 -12.15 -10.02 14.25
N TYR A 218 -10.92 -9.76 13.72
CA TYR A 218 -10.28 -10.66 12.78
C TYR A 218 -9.56 -11.81 13.48
N ILE A 219 -10.16 -12.99 13.45
CA ILE A 219 -9.63 -14.19 14.11
C ILE A 219 -8.99 -15.11 13.07
N ILE A 220 -7.70 -15.37 13.23
CA ILE A 220 -6.93 -16.35 12.44
C ILE A 220 -6.09 -17.16 13.44
N GLU A 221 -6.46 -18.40 13.69
CA GLU A 221 -5.77 -19.28 14.62
C GLU A 221 -5.08 -20.45 13.92
N GLY A 222 -4.12 -21.06 14.59
CA GLY A 222 -3.28 -22.16 14.07
C GLY A 222 -1.96 -21.69 13.50
N VAL A 223 -1.85 -20.41 13.15
CA VAL A 223 -0.61 -19.74 12.70
C VAL A 223 -0.44 -18.40 13.42
N LYS A 224 0.77 -17.86 13.45
CA LYS A 224 1.01 -16.48 13.89
C LYS A 224 0.77 -15.53 12.74
N THR A 225 0.23 -14.34 13.04
CA THR A 225 -0.03 -13.30 12.04
C THR A 225 0.44 -11.93 12.51
N THR A 226 0.52 -10.98 11.58
CA THR A 226 0.86 -9.58 11.86
C THR A 226 -0.27 -8.78 12.51
N ILE A 227 -1.44 -9.37 12.81
CA ILE A 227 -2.56 -8.68 13.46
C ILE A 227 -2.13 -7.97 14.75
N PRO A 228 -1.40 -8.60 15.71
CA PRO A 228 -0.97 -7.92 16.96
C PRO A 228 -0.04 -6.72 16.70
N PHE A 229 0.78 -6.77 15.66
CA PHE A 229 1.60 -5.63 15.25
C PHE A 229 0.72 -4.46 14.79
N HIS A 230 -0.26 -4.72 13.93
CA HIS A 230 -1.16 -3.68 13.41
C HIS A 230 -2.00 -3.04 14.51
N GLN A 231 -2.48 -3.83 15.49
CA GLN A 231 -3.20 -3.30 16.64
C GLN A 231 -2.35 -2.30 17.42
N GLN A 232 -1.09 -2.64 17.73
CA GLN A 232 -0.17 -1.75 18.45
C GLN A 232 0.24 -0.52 17.60
N LEU A 233 0.43 -0.70 16.30
CA LEU A 233 0.71 0.40 15.37
C LEU A 233 -0.38 1.47 15.40
N LEU A 234 -1.63 1.05 15.36
CA LEU A 234 -2.77 1.98 15.35
C LEU A 234 -2.97 2.73 16.68
N GLU A 235 -2.36 2.27 17.78
CA GLU A 235 -2.30 2.99 19.07
C GLU A 235 -1.07 3.92 19.16
N ASN A 236 -0.13 3.83 18.22
CA ASN A 236 1.09 4.63 18.27
C ASN A 236 0.80 6.10 17.93
N GLU A 237 1.24 7.02 18.80
CA GLU A 237 1.00 8.46 18.62
C GLU A 237 1.58 9.04 17.34
N LYS A 238 2.78 8.59 16.91
CA LYS A 238 3.39 9.06 15.66
C LYS A 238 2.54 8.65 14.46
N PHE A 239 2.03 7.41 14.47
CA PHE A 239 1.12 6.94 13.41
C PHE A 239 -0.20 7.73 13.42
N ILE A 240 -0.83 7.89 14.59
CA ILE A 240 -2.10 8.63 14.72
C ILE A 240 -1.94 10.09 14.24
N LYS A 241 -0.84 10.75 14.57
CA LYS A 241 -0.55 12.12 14.13
C LYS A 241 -0.13 12.21 12.65
N GLY A 242 0.11 11.10 11.99
CA GLY A 242 0.65 11.06 10.62
C GLY A 242 2.12 11.50 10.56
N ASP A 243 2.85 11.42 11.66
CA ASP A 243 4.26 11.83 11.77
C ASP A 243 5.17 10.60 11.74
N PHE A 244 5.40 10.06 10.56
CA PHE A 244 6.22 8.87 10.33
C PHE A 244 6.99 8.97 9.00
N THR A 245 8.05 8.21 8.88
CA THR A 245 8.90 8.09 7.70
C THR A 245 9.17 6.62 7.41
N THR A 246 9.96 6.31 6.37
CA THR A 246 10.40 4.93 6.07
C THR A 246 11.21 4.30 7.20
N LYS A 247 11.71 5.10 8.16
CA LYS A 247 12.43 4.62 9.34
C LYS A 247 11.54 4.29 10.53
N PHE A 248 10.23 4.41 10.39
CA PHE A 248 9.30 4.21 11.50
C PHE A 248 9.53 2.87 12.24
N MET A 249 9.78 1.81 11.48
CA MET A 249 10.00 0.47 12.06
C MET A 249 11.34 0.30 12.80
N ASP A 250 12.30 1.19 12.58
CA ASP A 250 13.60 1.14 13.29
C ASP A 250 13.43 1.50 14.76
N ASP A 251 12.45 2.37 15.07
CA ASP A 251 12.13 2.85 16.40
C ASP A 251 10.89 2.17 17.03
N PHE A 252 10.18 1.33 16.28
CA PHE A 252 8.93 0.72 16.74
C PHE A 252 9.17 -0.61 17.46
N GLU A 253 8.99 -0.62 18.77
CA GLU A 253 9.06 -1.84 19.58
C GLU A 253 7.69 -2.49 19.76
N ILE A 254 7.59 -3.77 19.41
CA ILE A 254 6.38 -4.57 19.62
C ILE A 254 6.39 -5.06 21.07
N LYS A 255 5.40 -4.63 21.83
CA LYS A 255 5.20 -5.07 23.22
C LYS A 255 4.67 -6.51 23.24
N SER A 256 5.17 -7.31 24.19
CA SER A 256 4.73 -8.69 24.46
C SER A 256 3.34 -8.75 25.09
#